data_cba80a6b6138bda9f66e4f9640727e4d
#
_entry.id   cba80a6b6138bda9f66e4f9640727e4d
#
_cell.length_a   1.000
_cell.length_b   1.000
_cell.length_c   1.000
_cell.angle_alpha   90.00
_cell.angle_beta   90.00
_cell.angle_gamma   90.00
#
_symmetry.space_group_name_H-M   'P 1'
#
loop_
_entity.id
_entity.type
_entity.pdbx_description
1 polymer ?
#
loop_
_entity_poly.entity_id
_entity_poly.type
_entity_poly.pdbx_seq_one_letter_code
_entity_poly.pdbx_strand_id
1 'polypeptide(L)'
;DLHSFPTRRSSDLLSSGSVSGSDDPEICRDADVIAITAGAKQKPGQSRLELAGATVGIMEKILPKLVEVAPNAIFLPVANPVDVVTYCAKKITGLPENQVFGSGTVLDTARMRYLVSLETGTATQNIHGYITGEHGDSEVPLWSSCEIGGVPVTQWGKTLDGGVFDQAKRERIAHDVVRSAYRIIDGKGVTNYAVGLAVQRIIKIGRAHV
;
A
#
# COMPACT_ATOMS: atom_id res chain seq x y z
N ASP A 1 10.64 -0.06 29.98
CA ASP A 1 11.23 -1.40 29.77
C ASP A 1 10.69 -1.98 28.45
N LEU A 2 11.36 -1.62 27.33
CA LEU A 2 10.97 -2.01 25.96
C LEU A 2 11.58 -3.38 25.58
N HIS A 3 12.10 -4.13 26.52
CA HIS A 3 12.88 -5.34 26.26
C HIS A 3 12.09 -6.65 26.27
N SER A 4 10.78 -6.61 26.36
CA SER A 4 9.97 -7.83 26.33
C SER A 4 8.76 -7.71 25.42
N PHE A 5 9.00 -7.66 24.09
CA PHE A 5 7.96 -8.15 23.21
C PHE A 5 7.92 -9.68 23.39
N PRO A 6 6.79 -10.23 23.88
CA PRO A 6 6.69 -11.67 23.97
C PRO A 6 6.83 -12.25 22.56
N THR A 7 7.75 -13.17 22.38
CA THR A 7 7.75 -14.07 21.23
C THR A 7 6.42 -14.82 21.25
N ARG A 8 5.41 -14.26 20.60
CA ARG A 8 4.16 -14.97 20.35
C ARG A 8 4.46 -15.96 19.24
N ARG A 9 4.61 -17.23 19.59
CA ARG A 9 4.28 -18.29 18.63
C ARG A 9 2.84 -18.02 18.20
N SER A 10 2.65 -17.64 16.93
CA SER A 10 1.32 -17.57 16.37
C SER A 10 0.73 -18.96 16.52
N SER A 11 -0.38 -19.04 17.26
CA SER A 11 -1.03 -20.28 17.59
C SER A 11 -1.24 -21.15 16.37
N ASP A 12 -1.19 -22.43 16.57
CA ASP A 12 -1.28 -23.57 15.66
C ASP A 12 -2.49 -23.59 14.70
N LEU A 13 -3.25 -22.52 14.58
CA LEU A 13 -4.51 -22.50 13.82
C LEU A 13 -4.40 -22.00 12.38
N LEU A 14 -3.34 -21.29 11.98
CA LEU A 14 -3.29 -20.69 10.63
C LEU A 14 -1.95 -20.71 9.91
N SER A 15 -0.80 -20.80 10.56
CA SER A 15 0.52 -21.00 9.95
C SER A 15 1.61 -21.22 11.00
N SER A 16 2.64 -21.99 10.68
CA SER A 16 3.86 -22.19 11.48
C SER A 16 4.81 -20.98 11.33
N GLY A 17 4.37 -19.79 11.70
CA GLY A 17 5.22 -18.59 11.68
C GLY A 17 5.67 -18.18 13.08
N SER A 18 6.83 -17.55 13.18
CA SER A 18 7.32 -16.90 14.39
C SER A 18 7.43 -15.40 14.19
N VAL A 19 7.24 -14.62 15.26
CA VAL A 19 7.44 -13.17 15.25
C VAL A 19 8.48 -12.84 16.29
N SER A 20 9.49 -12.08 15.89
CA SER A 20 10.53 -11.53 16.77
C SER A 20 10.72 -10.05 16.51
N GLY A 21 11.36 -9.32 17.41
CA GLY A 21 11.65 -7.90 17.28
C GLY A 21 13.02 -7.57 17.86
N SER A 22 13.69 -6.58 17.25
CA SER A 22 14.97 -6.04 17.71
C SER A 22 15.11 -4.60 17.25
N ASP A 23 15.95 -3.83 17.91
CA ASP A 23 16.45 -2.52 17.47
C ASP A 23 17.76 -2.65 16.67
N ASP A 24 18.32 -3.84 16.58
CA ASP A 24 19.49 -4.15 15.77
C ASP A 24 19.09 -4.53 14.35
N PRO A 25 19.58 -3.82 13.30
CA PRO A 25 19.35 -4.17 11.90
C PRO A 25 19.74 -5.61 11.52
N GLU A 26 20.64 -6.24 12.28
CA GLU A 26 21.06 -7.63 12.06
C GLU A 26 19.89 -8.63 12.08
N ILE A 27 18.78 -8.30 12.71
CA ILE A 27 17.54 -9.12 12.65
C ILE A 27 17.00 -9.29 11.22
N CYS A 28 17.36 -8.38 10.31
CA CYS A 28 16.96 -8.43 8.91
C CYS A 28 17.89 -9.29 8.04
N ARG A 29 18.93 -9.92 8.62
CA ARG A 29 19.84 -10.79 7.87
C ARG A 29 19.06 -11.90 7.18
N ASP A 30 19.39 -12.13 5.91
CA ASP A 30 18.73 -13.12 5.04
C ASP A 30 17.22 -12.89 4.82
N ALA A 31 16.72 -11.68 5.07
CA ALA A 31 15.34 -11.35 4.78
C ALA A 31 15.08 -11.36 3.26
N ASP A 32 13.96 -11.95 2.83
CA ASP A 32 13.48 -11.90 1.45
C ASP A 32 12.85 -10.53 1.12
N VAL A 33 12.12 -9.94 2.09
CA VAL A 33 11.39 -8.67 1.94
C VAL A 33 11.51 -7.82 3.19
N ILE A 34 11.84 -6.56 3.02
CA ILE A 34 11.88 -5.56 4.08
C ILE A 34 10.82 -4.49 3.79
N ALA A 35 9.68 -4.54 4.48
CA ALA A 35 8.63 -3.54 4.40
C ALA A 35 8.94 -2.37 5.33
N ILE A 36 9.10 -1.16 4.78
CA ILE A 36 9.54 0.02 5.52
C ILE A 36 8.34 0.92 5.82
N THR A 37 7.84 0.82 7.03
CA THR A 37 6.73 1.66 7.54
C THR A 37 7.23 2.86 8.35
N ALA A 38 8.54 2.98 8.57
CA ALA A 38 9.14 4.09 9.27
C ALA A 38 8.95 5.38 8.47
N GLY A 39 8.33 6.38 9.08
CA GLY A 39 8.06 7.67 8.47
C GLY A 39 7.74 8.73 9.52
N ALA A 40 7.93 9.98 9.19
CA ALA A 40 7.59 11.08 10.07
C ALA A 40 6.07 11.23 10.19
N LYS A 41 5.59 11.51 11.41
CA LYS A 41 4.19 11.87 11.62
C LYS A 41 3.98 13.33 11.24
N GLN A 42 3.00 13.61 10.40
CA GLN A 42 2.66 14.98 10.03
C GLN A 42 2.22 15.78 11.27
N LYS A 43 2.80 16.97 11.42
CA LYS A 43 2.45 17.91 12.48
C LYS A 43 1.40 18.91 11.98
N PRO A 44 0.55 19.47 12.86
CA PRO A 44 -0.35 20.55 12.48
C PRO A 44 0.42 21.70 11.81
N GLY A 45 -0.06 22.15 10.64
CA GLY A 45 0.58 23.24 9.87
C GLY A 45 1.80 22.83 9.05
N GLN A 46 2.27 21.59 9.14
CA GLN A 46 3.40 21.09 8.35
C GLN A 46 2.97 20.82 6.90
N SER A 47 3.75 21.34 5.96
CA SER A 47 3.55 21.11 4.53
C SER A 47 3.92 19.66 4.14
N ARG A 48 3.36 19.18 3.00
CA ARG A 48 3.71 17.85 2.45
C ARG A 48 5.21 17.75 2.11
N LEU A 49 5.84 18.84 1.67
CA LEU A 49 7.26 18.88 1.33
C LEU A 49 8.15 18.72 2.57
N GLU A 50 7.80 19.41 3.66
CA GLU A 50 8.52 19.25 4.94
C GLU A 50 8.35 17.85 5.53
N LEU A 51 7.17 17.25 5.40
CA LEU A 51 6.94 15.85 5.78
C LEU A 51 7.80 14.89 4.94
N ALA A 52 7.87 15.11 3.63
CA ALA A 52 8.69 14.32 2.72
C ALA A 52 10.17 14.40 3.12
N GLY A 53 10.71 15.60 3.34
CA GLY A 53 12.09 15.78 3.79
C GLY A 53 12.40 15.06 5.10
N ALA A 54 11.50 15.15 6.09
CA ALA A 54 11.66 14.45 7.36
C ALA A 54 11.65 12.91 7.20
N THR A 55 10.75 12.37 6.35
CA THR A 55 10.68 10.94 6.10
C THR A 55 11.91 10.45 5.31
N VAL A 56 12.36 11.19 4.30
CA VAL A 56 13.57 10.86 3.54
C VAL A 56 14.81 10.88 4.46
N GLY A 57 14.92 11.83 5.38
CA GLY A 57 16.00 11.84 6.37
C GLY A 57 16.01 10.61 7.30
N ILE A 58 14.86 9.95 7.52
CA ILE A 58 14.81 8.65 8.19
C ILE A 58 15.36 7.57 7.27
N MET A 59 14.98 7.57 5.99
CA MET A 59 15.46 6.58 5.00
C MET A 59 16.98 6.63 4.84
N GLU A 60 17.57 7.82 4.79
CA GLU A 60 19.03 8.01 4.71
C GLU A 60 19.80 7.38 5.88
N LYS A 61 19.16 7.29 7.04
CA LYS A 61 19.79 6.69 8.23
C LYS A 61 19.64 5.16 8.29
N ILE A 62 18.50 4.62 7.83
CA ILE A 62 18.20 3.21 8.00
C ILE A 62 18.58 2.36 6.78
N LEU A 63 18.35 2.87 5.56
CA LEU A 63 18.54 2.07 4.34
C LEU A 63 19.96 1.57 4.13
N PRO A 64 21.04 2.38 4.31
CA PRO A 64 22.39 1.88 4.09
C PRO A 64 22.73 0.67 4.95
N LYS A 65 22.29 0.69 6.22
CA LYS A 65 22.51 -0.43 7.16
C LYS A 65 21.71 -1.67 6.77
N LEU A 66 20.47 -1.50 6.32
CA LEU A 66 19.62 -2.60 5.90
C LEU A 66 20.13 -3.25 4.60
N VAL A 67 20.67 -2.47 3.66
CA VAL A 67 21.29 -2.98 2.44
C VAL A 67 22.56 -3.77 2.74
N GLU A 68 23.36 -3.31 3.71
CA GLU A 68 24.57 -4.02 4.15
C GLU A 68 24.23 -5.41 4.72
N VAL A 69 23.16 -5.49 5.52
CA VAL A 69 22.75 -6.73 6.21
C VAL A 69 21.98 -7.67 5.27
N ALA A 70 21.14 -7.14 4.39
CA ALA A 70 20.27 -7.91 3.50
C ALA A 70 20.33 -7.40 2.05
N PRO A 71 21.47 -7.54 1.34
CA PRO A 71 21.68 -6.96 0.00
C PRO A 71 20.80 -7.58 -1.09
N ASN A 72 20.25 -8.76 -0.86
CA ASN A 72 19.38 -9.44 -1.81
C ASN A 72 17.89 -9.27 -1.52
N ALA A 73 17.53 -8.57 -0.43
CA ALA A 73 16.15 -8.33 -0.07
C ALA A 73 15.44 -7.40 -1.05
N ILE A 74 14.12 -7.56 -1.13
CA ILE A 74 13.22 -6.58 -1.74
C ILE A 74 12.90 -5.53 -0.68
N PHE A 75 13.16 -4.27 -1.00
CA PHE A 75 12.83 -3.13 -0.15
C PHE A 75 11.50 -2.53 -0.59
N LEU A 76 10.51 -2.53 0.29
CA LEU A 76 9.16 -2.07 0.06
C LEU A 76 8.83 -0.85 0.94
N PRO A 77 9.11 0.38 0.50
CA PRO A 77 8.63 1.59 1.16
C PRO A 77 7.10 1.65 1.20
N VAL A 78 6.57 2.01 2.37
CA VAL A 78 5.12 2.10 2.64
C VAL A 78 4.76 3.45 3.26
N ALA A 79 5.74 4.12 3.90
CA ALA A 79 5.53 5.41 4.56
C ALA A 79 5.25 6.54 3.55
N ASN A 80 4.32 7.43 3.90
CA ASN A 80 3.96 8.57 3.05
C ASN A 80 4.92 9.77 3.21
N PRO A 81 5.08 10.56 2.12
CA PRO A 81 4.55 10.37 0.77
C PRO A 81 5.29 9.27 0.01
N VAL A 82 4.59 8.16 -0.26
CA VAL A 82 5.21 6.88 -0.67
C VAL A 82 6.00 6.96 -1.98
N ASP A 83 5.52 7.72 -2.96
CA ASP A 83 6.19 7.81 -4.26
C ASP A 83 7.53 8.55 -4.15
N VAL A 84 7.54 9.68 -3.41
CA VAL A 84 8.77 10.43 -3.12
C VAL A 84 9.75 9.58 -2.31
N VAL A 85 9.26 8.92 -1.27
CA VAL A 85 10.08 8.06 -0.42
C VAL A 85 10.67 6.89 -1.20
N THR A 86 9.89 6.28 -2.08
CA THR A 86 10.34 5.18 -2.96
C THR A 86 11.43 5.65 -3.93
N TYR A 87 11.22 6.80 -4.57
CA TYR A 87 12.23 7.40 -5.45
C TYR A 87 13.54 7.67 -4.72
N CYS A 88 13.45 8.30 -3.55
CA CYS A 88 14.63 8.57 -2.72
C CYS A 88 15.28 7.27 -2.21
N ALA A 89 14.50 6.30 -1.77
CA ALA A 89 15.00 4.99 -1.33
C ALA A 89 15.81 4.30 -2.43
N LYS A 90 15.32 4.32 -3.67
CA LYS A 90 16.05 3.81 -4.83
C LYS A 90 17.39 4.54 -5.03
N LYS A 91 17.41 5.86 -4.88
CA LYS A 91 18.65 6.66 -5.00
C LYS A 91 19.64 6.37 -3.88
N ILE A 92 19.17 6.26 -2.65
CA ILE A 92 20.00 6.00 -1.47
C ILE A 92 20.62 4.60 -1.52
N THR A 93 19.82 3.60 -1.91
CA THR A 93 20.28 2.20 -1.93
C THR A 93 21.14 1.86 -3.14
N GLY A 94 20.94 2.54 -4.27
CA GLY A 94 21.58 2.19 -5.54
C GLY A 94 21.14 0.85 -6.13
N LEU A 95 20.16 0.18 -5.53
CA LEU A 95 19.65 -1.12 -5.96
C LEU A 95 18.79 -1.00 -7.24
N PRO A 96 18.64 -2.09 -8.01
CA PRO A 96 17.82 -2.10 -9.20
C PRO A 96 16.31 -1.97 -8.91
N GLU A 97 15.51 -1.61 -9.92
CA GLU A 97 14.08 -1.32 -9.77
C GLU A 97 13.24 -2.51 -9.26
N ASN A 98 13.67 -3.72 -9.58
CA ASN A 98 13.02 -4.93 -9.11
C ASN A 98 13.29 -5.25 -7.62
N GLN A 99 14.21 -4.55 -6.99
CA GLN A 99 14.50 -4.69 -5.55
C GLN A 99 13.97 -3.52 -4.72
N VAL A 100 13.63 -2.36 -5.31
CA VAL A 100 13.12 -1.20 -4.57
C VAL A 100 11.89 -0.66 -5.28
N PHE A 101 10.72 -0.90 -4.69
CA PHE A 101 9.45 -0.37 -5.18
C PHE A 101 8.48 -0.14 -4.03
N GLY A 102 7.66 0.90 -4.14
CA GLY A 102 6.70 1.30 -3.10
C GLY A 102 5.38 0.54 -3.17
N SER A 103 4.57 0.66 -2.12
CA SER A 103 3.21 0.13 -2.09
C SER A 103 2.28 0.84 -3.10
N GLY A 104 2.63 2.04 -3.53
CA GLY A 104 1.92 2.81 -4.54
C GLY A 104 0.40 2.84 -4.32
N THR A 105 -0.35 2.67 -5.39
CA THR A 105 -1.81 2.71 -5.43
C THR A 105 -2.49 1.34 -5.24
N VAL A 106 -1.81 0.34 -4.66
CA VAL A 106 -2.39 -1.00 -4.43
C VAL A 106 -3.60 -0.94 -3.51
N LEU A 107 -3.53 -0.12 -2.45
CA LEU A 107 -4.65 0.07 -1.52
C LEU A 107 -5.81 0.81 -2.19
N ASP A 108 -5.53 1.84 -2.96
CA ASP A 108 -6.53 2.65 -3.64
C ASP A 108 -7.25 1.83 -4.72
N THR A 109 -6.50 1.00 -5.44
CA THR A 109 -7.05 -0.01 -6.35
C THR A 109 -8.00 -0.97 -5.63
N ALA A 110 -7.65 -1.44 -4.45
CA ALA A 110 -8.52 -2.32 -3.67
C ALA A 110 -9.81 -1.61 -3.22
N ARG A 111 -9.71 -0.33 -2.82
CA ARG A 111 -10.86 0.52 -2.48
C ARG A 111 -11.77 0.74 -3.68
N MET A 112 -11.21 1.09 -4.85
CA MET A 112 -11.96 1.24 -6.09
C MET A 112 -12.74 -0.03 -6.42
N ARG A 113 -12.10 -1.19 -6.41
CA ARG A 113 -12.77 -2.48 -6.68
C ARG A 113 -13.89 -2.76 -5.68
N TYR A 114 -13.68 -2.45 -4.40
CA TYR A 114 -14.72 -2.58 -3.38
C TYR A 114 -15.92 -1.67 -3.66
N LEU A 115 -15.69 -0.40 -4.01
CA LEU A 115 -16.78 0.53 -4.33
C LEU A 115 -17.54 0.12 -5.60
N VAL A 116 -16.83 -0.36 -6.64
CA VAL A 116 -17.48 -0.93 -7.84
C VAL A 116 -18.30 -2.18 -7.46
N SER A 117 -17.80 -3.02 -6.56
CA SER A 117 -18.53 -4.19 -6.05
C SER A 117 -19.85 -3.80 -5.37
N LEU A 118 -19.85 -2.73 -4.57
CA LEU A 118 -21.07 -2.22 -3.93
C LEU A 118 -22.10 -1.71 -4.93
N GLU A 119 -21.67 -1.11 -6.04
CA GLU A 119 -22.56 -0.62 -7.08
C GLU A 119 -23.16 -1.76 -7.94
N THR A 120 -22.36 -2.77 -8.22
CA THR A 120 -22.69 -3.80 -9.22
C THR A 120 -23.19 -5.11 -8.62
N GLY A 121 -23.02 -5.30 -7.31
CA GLY A 121 -23.30 -6.58 -6.63
C GLY A 121 -22.32 -7.70 -6.98
N THR A 122 -21.21 -7.37 -7.67
CA THR A 122 -20.23 -8.35 -8.13
C THR A 122 -19.11 -8.50 -7.09
N ALA A 123 -18.62 -9.73 -6.88
CA ALA A 123 -17.50 -9.95 -5.98
C ALA A 123 -16.25 -9.18 -6.43
N THR A 124 -15.53 -8.57 -5.51
CA THR A 124 -14.34 -7.73 -5.78
C THR A 124 -13.25 -8.46 -6.56
N GLN A 125 -13.15 -9.77 -6.40
CA GLN A 125 -12.17 -10.60 -7.12
C GLN A 125 -12.45 -10.72 -8.62
N ASN A 126 -13.69 -10.48 -9.07
CA ASN A 126 -14.09 -10.49 -10.46
C ASN A 126 -13.98 -9.10 -11.13
N ILE A 127 -13.57 -8.09 -10.38
CA ILE A 127 -13.38 -6.73 -10.87
C ILE A 127 -11.90 -6.51 -11.15
N HIS A 128 -11.55 -6.32 -12.41
CA HIS A 128 -10.20 -6.05 -12.89
C HIS A 128 -10.10 -4.57 -13.26
N GLY A 129 -9.66 -3.76 -12.34
CA GLY A 129 -9.47 -2.31 -12.52
C GLY A 129 -8.32 -1.84 -11.66
N TYR A 130 -7.72 -0.71 -12.03
CA TYR A 130 -6.55 -0.19 -11.38
C TYR A 130 -6.67 1.33 -11.19
N ILE A 131 -6.08 1.79 -10.09
CA ILE A 131 -5.73 3.19 -9.92
C ILE A 131 -4.25 3.33 -10.20
N THR A 132 -3.86 4.38 -10.91
CA THR A 132 -2.49 4.68 -11.30
C THR A 132 -2.13 6.12 -10.96
N GLY A 133 -0.87 6.49 -11.21
CA GLY A 133 -0.32 7.81 -10.89
C GLY A 133 0.25 7.86 -9.49
N GLU A 134 0.31 9.05 -8.92
CA GLU A 134 0.77 9.31 -7.56
C GLU A 134 -0.27 8.80 -6.55
N HIS A 135 0.18 8.12 -5.49
CA HIS A 135 -0.71 7.81 -4.36
C HIS A 135 -1.10 9.09 -3.62
N GLY A 136 -2.33 9.52 -3.77
CA GLY A 136 -2.86 10.74 -3.14
C GLY A 136 -3.94 11.42 -3.97
N ASP A 137 -3.96 12.75 -3.89
CA ASP A 137 -5.06 13.54 -4.47
C ASP A 137 -5.05 13.57 -6.01
N SER A 138 -3.94 13.19 -6.65
CA SER A 138 -3.77 13.18 -8.11
C SER A 138 -3.86 11.77 -8.74
N GLU A 139 -4.26 10.78 -7.96
CA GLU A 139 -4.44 9.41 -8.47
C GLU A 139 -5.56 9.33 -9.51
N VAL A 140 -5.41 8.42 -10.49
CA VAL A 140 -6.32 8.29 -11.62
C VAL A 140 -6.86 6.87 -11.76
N PRO A 141 -8.17 6.65 -11.64
CA PRO A 141 -8.80 5.38 -11.99
C PRO A 141 -8.75 5.11 -13.50
N LEU A 142 -8.23 3.95 -13.90
CA LEU A 142 -8.19 3.53 -15.30
C LEU A 142 -9.52 2.87 -15.72
N TRP A 143 -10.55 3.68 -15.90
CA TRP A 143 -11.89 3.19 -16.27
C TRP A 143 -11.93 2.51 -17.64
N SER A 144 -11.09 2.93 -18.59
CA SER A 144 -11.03 2.35 -19.93
C SER A 144 -10.58 0.90 -19.95
N SER A 145 -9.81 0.47 -18.95
CA SER A 145 -9.35 -0.92 -18.78
C SER A 145 -10.02 -1.64 -17.62
N CYS A 146 -11.00 -1.01 -16.98
CA CYS A 146 -11.74 -1.63 -15.89
C CYS A 146 -12.83 -2.55 -16.44
N GLU A 147 -12.81 -3.80 -16.02
CA GLU A 147 -13.76 -4.83 -16.47
C GLU A 147 -14.29 -5.70 -15.31
N ILE A 148 -15.44 -6.30 -15.53
CA ILE A 148 -16.09 -7.26 -14.65
C ILE A 148 -16.32 -8.54 -15.42
N GLY A 149 -15.54 -9.58 -15.13
CA GLY A 149 -15.63 -10.85 -15.84
C GLY A 149 -15.43 -10.74 -17.36
N GLY A 150 -14.55 -9.83 -17.81
CA GLY A 150 -14.29 -9.58 -19.24
C GLY A 150 -15.24 -8.57 -19.89
N VAL A 151 -16.24 -8.04 -19.17
CA VAL A 151 -17.12 -6.98 -19.68
C VAL A 151 -16.60 -5.62 -19.21
N PRO A 152 -16.29 -4.68 -20.12
CA PRO A 152 -15.88 -3.33 -19.73
C PRO A 152 -16.91 -2.68 -18.79
N VAL A 153 -16.45 -2.10 -17.70
CA VAL A 153 -17.34 -1.48 -16.71
C VAL A 153 -18.17 -0.34 -17.30
N THR A 154 -17.64 0.33 -18.34
CA THR A 154 -18.34 1.37 -19.09
C THR A 154 -19.54 0.85 -19.89
N GLN A 155 -19.63 -0.47 -20.11
CA GLN A 155 -20.73 -1.16 -20.77
C GLN A 155 -21.58 -1.97 -19.79
N TRP A 156 -21.32 -1.86 -18.48
CA TRP A 156 -22.06 -2.59 -17.46
C TRP A 156 -23.48 -2.06 -17.35
N GLY A 157 -24.42 -2.91 -17.78
CA GLY A 157 -25.78 -2.47 -18.08
C GLY A 157 -26.71 -2.31 -16.89
N LYS A 158 -26.38 -2.87 -15.71
CA LYS A 158 -27.26 -2.77 -14.54
C LYS A 158 -26.49 -2.75 -13.22
N THR A 159 -26.78 -1.75 -12.41
CA THR A 159 -26.32 -1.62 -11.03
C THR A 159 -27.40 -2.03 -10.02
N LEU A 160 -27.05 -2.18 -8.74
CA LEU A 160 -27.98 -2.63 -7.71
C LEU A 160 -29.15 -1.68 -7.50
N ASP A 161 -28.99 -0.40 -7.77
CA ASP A 161 -30.04 0.63 -7.72
C ASP A 161 -30.98 0.58 -8.95
N GLY A 162 -30.74 -0.36 -9.89
CA GLY A 162 -31.52 -0.50 -11.11
C GLY A 162 -31.08 0.39 -12.27
N GLY A 163 -30.08 1.25 -12.07
CA GLY A 163 -29.48 2.12 -13.08
C GLY A 163 -28.37 1.44 -13.88
N VAL A 164 -27.62 2.27 -14.63
CA VAL A 164 -26.42 1.86 -15.36
C VAL A 164 -25.16 2.35 -14.61
N PHE A 165 -24.02 1.77 -14.92
CA PHE A 165 -22.74 2.20 -14.37
C PHE A 165 -22.21 3.41 -15.19
N ASP A 166 -22.82 4.57 -14.98
CA ASP A 166 -22.59 5.79 -15.73
C ASP A 166 -21.35 6.59 -15.28
N GLN A 167 -21.14 7.73 -15.91
CA GLN A 167 -20.02 8.62 -15.58
C GLN A 167 -20.13 9.18 -14.16
N ALA A 168 -21.32 9.54 -13.71
CA ALA A 168 -21.53 10.10 -12.38
C ALA A 168 -21.13 9.11 -11.27
N LYS A 169 -21.44 7.82 -11.45
CA LYS A 169 -20.98 6.76 -10.53
C LYS A 169 -19.46 6.63 -10.53
N ARG A 170 -18.83 6.69 -11.71
CA ARG A 170 -17.35 6.63 -11.82
C ARG A 170 -16.67 7.80 -11.13
N GLU A 171 -17.16 9.01 -11.32
CA GLU A 171 -16.65 10.23 -10.68
C GLU A 171 -16.83 10.19 -9.15
N ARG A 172 -17.98 9.73 -8.67
CA ARG A 172 -18.22 9.54 -7.25
C ARG A 172 -17.26 8.50 -6.65
N ILE A 173 -17.06 7.37 -7.31
CA ILE A 173 -16.12 6.35 -6.84
C ILE A 173 -14.69 6.89 -6.79
N ALA A 174 -14.24 7.59 -7.83
CA ALA A 174 -12.92 8.21 -7.86
C ALA A 174 -12.73 9.17 -6.67
N HIS A 175 -13.70 10.06 -6.46
CA HIS A 175 -13.70 10.96 -5.30
C HIS A 175 -13.68 10.20 -3.96
N ASP A 176 -14.49 9.15 -3.81
CA ASP A 176 -14.60 8.41 -2.57
C ASP A 176 -13.34 7.60 -2.25
N VAL A 177 -12.60 7.12 -3.25
CA VAL A 177 -11.29 6.48 -3.05
C VAL A 177 -10.31 7.46 -2.43
N VAL A 178 -10.12 8.63 -3.06
CA VAL A 178 -9.23 9.70 -2.56
C VAL A 178 -9.61 10.10 -1.12
N ARG A 179 -10.90 10.28 -0.86
CA ARG A 179 -11.40 10.72 0.46
C ARG A 179 -11.39 9.64 1.54
N SER A 180 -11.19 8.37 1.18
CA SER A 180 -11.22 7.25 2.14
C SER A 180 -10.19 7.38 3.25
N ALA A 181 -8.97 7.80 2.93
CA ALA A 181 -7.91 7.99 3.93
C ALA A 181 -8.26 9.10 4.91
N TYR A 182 -8.79 10.21 4.44
CA TYR A 182 -9.21 11.35 5.26
C TYR A 182 -10.31 10.94 6.25
N ARG A 183 -11.36 10.24 5.79
CA ARG A 183 -12.43 9.73 6.65
C ARG A 183 -11.93 8.81 7.78
N ILE A 184 -10.93 7.96 7.47
CA ILE A 184 -10.33 7.06 8.46
C ILE A 184 -9.50 7.86 9.47
N ILE A 185 -8.73 8.84 9.02
CA ILE A 185 -7.91 9.69 9.89
C ILE A 185 -8.80 10.54 10.81
N ASP A 186 -9.87 11.13 10.27
CA ASP A 186 -10.83 11.91 11.05
C ASP A 186 -11.53 11.05 12.13
N GLY A 187 -11.82 9.78 11.83
CA GLY A 187 -12.52 8.88 12.74
C GLY A 187 -11.64 8.22 13.79
N LYS A 188 -10.41 7.80 13.46
CA LYS A 188 -9.53 7.06 14.40
C LYS A 188 -8.09 7.56 14.47
N GLY A 189 -7.75 8.66 13.81
CA GLY A 189 -6.44 9.33 13.89
C GLY A 189 -5.32 8.69 13.07
N VAL A 190 -5.50 7.48 12.51
CA VAL A 190 -4.43 6.77 11.78
C VAL A 190 -4.99 5.75 10.79
N THR A 191 -4.29 5.54 9.67
CA THR A 191 -4.50 4.44 8.73
C THR A 191 -3.47 3.33 9.00
N ASN A 192 -3.90 2.09 9.16
CA ASN A 192 -3.00 0.96 9.42
C ASN A 192 -3.51 -0.38 8.84
N TYR A 193 -4.70 -0.86 9.21
CA TYR A 193 -5.14 -2.22 8.86
C TYR A 193 -5.18 -2.48 7.36
N ALA A 194 -5.78 -1.59 6.58
CA ALA A 194 -5.86 -1.74 5.14
C ALA A 194 -4.48 -1.64 4.47
N VAL A 195 -3.58 -0.82 5.01
CA VAL A 195 -2.18 -0.74 4.57
C VAL A 195 -1.46 -2.08 4.78
N GLY A 196 -1.64 -2.69 5.96
CA GLY A 196 -1.08 -4.02 6.25
C GLY A 196 -1.58 -5.09 5.28
N LEU A 197 -2.87 -5.08 4.93
CA LEU A 197 -3.45 -5.99 3.93
C LEU A 197 -2.91 -5.73 2.52
N ALA A 198 -2.66 -4.47 2.14
CA ALA A 198 -2.05 -4.14 0.87
C ALA A 198 -0.60 -4.67 0.79
N VAL A 199 0.20 -4.47 1.83
CA VAL A 199 1.55 -5.04 1.94
C VAL A 199 1.53 -6.57 1.86
N GLN A 200 0.63 -7.22 2.60
CA GLN A 200 0.46 -8.67 2.53
C GLN A 200 0.14 -9.14 1.10
N ARG A 201 -0.72 -8.42 0.38
CA ARG A 201 -1.07 -8.73 -1.01
C ARG A 201 0.14 -8.64 -1.93
N ILE A 202 0.94 -7.58 -1.81
CA ILE A 202 2.17 -7.38 -2.59
C ILE A 202 3.13 -8.55 -2.38
N ILE A 203 3.39 -8.92 -1.12
CA ILE A 203 4.29 -10.02 -0.78
C ILE A 203 3.77 -11.36 -1.33
N LYS A 204 2.46 -11.62 -1.26
CA LYS A 204 1.86 -12.84 -1.82
C LYS A 204 1.99 -12.93 -3.34
N ILE A 205 1.82 -11.83 -4.06
CA ILE A 205 1.99 -11.78 -5.52
C ILE A 205 3.45 -12.10 -5.88
N GLY A 206 4.41 -11.52 -5.20
CA GLY A 206 5.83 -11.80 -5.41
C GLY A 206 6.18 -13.29 -5.24
N ARG A 207 5.60 -13.95 -4.25
CA ARG A 207 5.82 -15.40 -4.02
C ARG A 207 5.18 -16.31 -5.08
N ALA A 208 4.14 -15.87 -5.75
CA ALA A 208 3.46 -16.68 -6.77
C ALA A 208 4.27 -16.78 -8.08
N HIS A 209 5.32 -15.99 -8.25
CA HIS A 209 6.15 -15.94 -9.44
C HIS A 209 7.60 -16.42 -9.21
N VAL A 210 7.87 -16.99 -8.05
CA VAL A 210 9.14 -17.65 -7.69
C VAL A 210 8.93 -19.21 -7.67
#